data_e4db0c19a455866ac3033b6e26633c75
#
_entry.id   e4db0c19a455866ac3033b6e26633c75
#
_cell.length_a   1.000
_cell.length_b   1.000
_cell.length_c   1.000
_cell.angle_alpha   90.00
_cell.angle_beta   90.00
_cell.angle_gamma   90.00
#
_symmetry.space_group_name_H-M   'P 1'
#
loop_
_entity.id
_entity.type
_entity.pdbx_description
1 polymer ?
#
loop_
_entity_poly.entity_id
_entity_poly.type
_entity_poly.pdbx_seq_one_letter_code
_entity_poly.pdbx_strand_id
1 'polypeptide(L)'
;MIIAIDGTAASGKGSLAKNLAEVLNIYHVDTGSFYRVLASLAIKLGIENSKELINLAKILSVKKLIEVRDTEGKNLKSSLISEKSSQIATDKNIRKILIELQRQYVKQHIISHNGAVIDGRDIGSVVFPDANFKFYLDADIKIRAERRTQELIHLNYKVIYLDVLSDLISRDERDKKRAEGSLKKVKDAYYIDTGNKSEEFVLKKALKVIKQF
;
A
#
# COMPACT_ATOMS: atom_id res chain seq x y z
N MET A 1 -4.43 -10.67 15.95
CA MET A 1 -5.01 -9.32 15.76
C MET A 1 -4.70 -8.83 14.35
N ILE A 2 -5.69 -8.21 13.65
CA ILE A 2 -5.48 -7.60 12.33
C ILE A 2 -5.77 -6.10 12.42
N ILE A 3 -4.84 -5.28 11.93
CA ILE A 3 -4.97 -3.83 11.85
C ILE A 3 -4.89 -3.43 10.36
N ALA A 4 -5.96 -2.81 9.85
CA ALA A 4 -6.05 -2.31 8.49
C ALA A 4 -5.73 -0.82 8.44
N ILE A 5 -4.83 -0.41 7.55
CA ILE A 5 -4.48 1.01 7.36
C ILE A 5 -4.68 1.37 5.89
N ASP A 6 -5.74 2.12 5.62
CA ASP A 6 -6.04 2.65 4.30
C ASP A 6 -5.75 4.15 4.20
N GLY A 7 -5.70 4.68 3.01
CA GLY A 7 -5.54 6.13 2.79
C GLY A 7 -4.83 6.47 1.48
N THR A 8 -4.72 7.76 1.20
CA THR A 8 -4.13 8.29 -0.03
C THR A 8 -2.64 7.96 -0.20
N ALA A 9 -2.11 8.14 -1.41
CA ALA A 9 -0.68 7.93 -1.66
C ALA A 9 0.16 8.95 -0.86
N ALA A 10 1.28 8.53 -0.31
CA ALA A 10 2.19 9.35 0.51
C ALA A 10 1.56 9.98 1.78
N SER A 11 0.45 9.44 2.29
CA SER A 11 -0.19 9.91 3.53
C SER A 11 0.47 9.40 4.83
N GLY A 12 1.62 8.70 4.76
CA GLY A 12 2.31 8.16 5.94
C GLY A 12 1.81 6.80 6.43
N LYS A 13 0.98 6.10 5.66
CA LYS A 13 0.46 4.76 6.03
C LYS A 13 1.56 3.75 6.33
N GLY A 14 2.54 3.64 5.44
CA GLY A 14 3.65 2.68 5.59
C GLY A 14 4.49 2.96 6.83
N SER A 15 4.77 4.24 7.15
CA SER A 15 5.46 4.62 8.38
C SER A 15 4.63 4.21 9.61
N LEU A 16 3.34 4.54 9.64
CA LEU A 16 2.47 4.13 10.75
C LEU A 16 2.39 2.61 10.87
N ALA A 17 2.23 1.89 9.75
CA ALA A 17 2.13 0.44 9.74
C ALA A 17 3.39 -0.22 10.30
N LYS A 18 4.56 0.25 9.86
CA LYS A 18 5.85 -0.23 10.35
C LYS A 18 6.03 0.04 11.85
N ASN A 19 5.77 1.27 12.29
CA ASN A 19 5.92 1.67 13.69
C ASN A 19 4.94 0.92 14.62
N LEU A 20 3.67 0.72 14.17
CA LEU A 20 2.71 -0.09 14.93
C LEU A 20 3.13 -1.56 15.01
N ALA A 21 3.61 -2.14 13.91
CA ALA A 21 4.08 -3.52 13.89
C ALA A 21 5.24 -3.74 14.85
N GLU A 22 6.19 -2.80 14.92
CA GLU A 22 7.32 -2.83 15.82
C GLU A 22 6.88 -2.72 17.30
N VAL A 23 6.06 -1.72 17.64
CA VAL A 23 5.60 -1.49 19.02
C VAL A 23 4.70 -2.62 19.53
N LEU A 24 3.88 -3.21 18.66
CA LEU A 24 2.95 -4.29 19.03
C LEU A 24 3.56 -5.68 18.85
N ASN A 25 4.79 -5.78 18.34
CA ASN A 25 5.46 -7.03 18.00
C ASN A 25 4.60 -7.95 17.12
N ILE A 26 4.03 -7.38 16.05
CA ILE A 26 3.22 -8.08 15.03
C ILE A 26 3.78 -7.83 13.63
N TYR A 27 3.33 -8.60 12.64
CA TYR A 27 3.88 -8.54 11.29
C TYR A 27 3.39 -7.34 10.48
N HIS A 28 4.26 -6.69 9.70
CA HIS A 28 3.86 -5.63 8.77
C HIS A 28 3.76 -6.16 7.33
N VAL A 29 2.65 -5.84 6.66
CA VAL A 29 2.40 -6.18 5.25
C VAL A 29 2.08 -4.94 4.43
N ASP A 30 3.00 -4.54 3.56
CA ASP A 30 2.79 -3.53 2.51
C ASP A 30 2.13 -4.19 1.28
N THR A 31 0.81 -4.07 1.15
CA THR A 31 0.09 -4.67 0.01
C THR A 31 0.38 -3.98 -1.32
N GLY A 32 0.81 -2.73 -1.29
CA GLY A 32 1.27 -2.04 -2.50
C GLY A 32 2.48 -2.73 -3.15
N SER A 33 3.29 -3.45 -2.37
CA SER A 33 4.43 -4.20 -2.90
C SER A 33 4.01 -5.31 -3.87
N PHE A 34 2.85 -5.94 -3.69
CA PHE A 34 2.32 -6.98 -4.58
C PHE A 34 2.08 -6.45 -5.99
N TYR A 35 1.45 -5.27 -6.08
CA TYR A 35 1.22 -4.59 -7.36
C TYR A 35 2.52 -4.10 -7.99
N ARG A 36 3.47 -3.61 -7.18
CA ARG A 36 4.77 -3.15 -7.67
C ARG A 36 5.65 -4.29 -8.18
N VAL A 37 5.62 -5.44 -7.53
CA VAL A 37 6.30 -6.65 -8.02
C VAL A 37 5.73 -7.09 -9.36
N LEU A 38 4.40 -7.16 -9.48
CA LEU A 38 3.76 -7.50 -10.75
C LEU A 38 4.10 -6.48 -11.85
N ALA A 39 4.10 -5.19 -11.52
CA ALA A 39 4.47 -4.12 -12.44
C ALA A 39 5.94 -4.22 -12.90
N SER A 40 6.85 -4.48 -11.97
CA SER A 40 8.28 -4.67 -12.30
C SER A 40 8.50 -5.84 -13.23
N LEU A 41 7.88 -6.99 -12.94
CA LEU A 41 7.96 -8.16 -13.80
C LEU A 41 7.37 -7.91 -15.17
N ALA A 42 6.22 -7.22 -15.24
CA ALA A 42 5.59 -6.86 -16.51
C ALA A 42 6.48 -5.95 -17.38
N ILE A 43 7.11 -4.95 -16.77
CA ILE A 43 8.05 -4.05 -17.46
C ILE A 43 9.25 -4.84 -17.98
N LYS A 44 9.86 -5.70 -17.16
CA LYS A 44 11.02 -6.52 -17.56
C LYS A 44 10.73 -7.48 -18.69
N LEU A 45 9.51 -8.00 -18.75
CA LEU A 45 9.06 -8.95 -19.78
C LEU A 45 8.42 -8.26 -21.00
N GLY A 46 8.32 -6.92 -21.02
CA GLY A 46 7.67 -6.18 -22.10
C GLY A 46 6.17 -6.46 -22.23
N ILE A 47 5.51 -6.82 -21.12
CA ILE A 47 4.08 -7.16 -21.12
C ILE A 47 3.23 -5.90 -21.00
N GLU A 48 2.42 -5.62 -22.00
CA GLU A 48 1.54 -4.44 -22.04
C GLU A 48 0.05 -4.80 -22.04
N ASN A 49 -0.32 -5.92 -22.63
CA ASN A 49 -1.73 -6.30 -22.76
C ASN A 49 -2.30 -6.95 -21.50
N SER A 50 -3.59 -6.72 -21.25
CA SER A 50 -4.28 -7.18 -20.03
C SER A 50 -4.31 -8.70 -19.88
N LYS A 51 -4.43 -9.46 -20.99
CA LYS A 51 -4.49 -10.94 -20.94
C LYS A 51 -3.19 -11.54 -20.42
N GLU A 52 -2.06 -11.05 -20.92
CA GLU A 52 -0.73 -11.51 -20.45
C GLU A 52 -0.46 -11.05 -19.01
N LEU A 53 -0.86 -9.84 -18.63
CA LEU A 53 -0.79 -9.36 -17.24
C LEU A 53 -1.58 -10.26 -16.28
N ILE A 54 -2.80 -10.65 -16.66
CA ILE A 54 -3.61 -11.59 -15.87
C ILE A 54 -2.91 -12.94 -15.75
N ASN A 55 -2.34 -13.46 -16.84
CA ASN A 55 -1.59 -14.72 -16.80
C ASN A 55 -0.36 -14.61 -15.89
N LEU A 56 0.40 -13.52 -15.98
CA LEU A 56 1.53 -13.26 -15.10
C LEU A 56 1.10 -13.20 -13.62
N ALA A 57 -0.02 -12.53 -13.33
CA ALA A 57 -0.57 -12.47 -11.98
C ALA A 57 -0.96 -13.85 -11.43
N LYS A 58 -1.53 -14.74 -12.26
CA LYS A 58 -1.93 -16.11 -11.87
C LYS A 58 -0.76 -16.99 -11.46
N ILE A 59 0.41 -16.82 -12.08
CA ILE A 59 1.61 -17.60 -11.76
C ILE A 59 2.46 -16.98 -10.65
N LEU A 60 2.10 -15.78 -10.18
CA LEU A 60 2.81 -15.12 -9.09
C LEU A 60 2.52 -15.82 -7.76
N SER A 61 3.52 -16.44 -7.18
CA SER A 61 3.46 -17.08 -5.88
C SER A 61 3.99 -16.18 -4.77
N VAL A 62 3.64 -16.46 -3.52
CA VAL A 62 4.22 -15.78 -2.34
C VAL A 62 5.75 -15.85 -2.35
N LYS A 63 6.33 -17.01 -2.67
CA LYS A 63 7.79 -17.20 -2.78
C LYS A 63 8.39 -16.25 -3.81
N LYS A 64 7.81 -16.18 -5.03
CA LYS A 64 8.32 -15.31 -6.09
C LYS A 64 8.17 -13.84 -5.75
N LEU A 65 7.09 -13.46 -5.08
CA LEU A 65 6.87 -12.11 -4.59
C LEU A 65 7.97 -11.68 -3.62
N ILE A 66 8.29 -12.52 -2.63
CA ILE A 66 9.36 -12.26 -1.66
C ILE A 66 10.71 -12.13 -2.38
N GLU A 67 11.05 -13.09 -3.25
CA GLU A 67 12.29 -13.09 -4.02
C GLU A 67 12.47 -11.76 -4.80
N VAL A 68 11.47 -11.35 -5.57
CA VAL A 68 11.55 -10.11 -6.37
C VAL A 68 11.62 -8.88 -5.47
N ARG A 69 10.83 -8.83 -4.39
CA ARG A 69 10.85 -7.73 -3.43
C ARG A 69 12.24 -7.56 -2.80
N ASP A 70 12.86 -8.65 -2.39
CA ASP A 70 14.16 -8.62 -1.72
C ASP A 70 15.30 -8.31 -2.70
N THR A 71 15.20 -8.78 -3.95
CA THR A 71 16.19 -8.51 -5.00
C THR A 71 16.10 -7.07 -5.51
N GLU A 72 14.89 -6.57 -5.77
CA GLU A 72 14.71 -5.23 -6.36
C GLU A 72 14.69 -4.11 -5.32
N GLY A 73 14.27 -4.41 -4.10
CA GLY A 73 14.36 -3.49 -2.98
C GLY A 73 13.79 -2.10 -3.28
N LYS A 74 14.66 -1.10 -3.24
CA LYS A 74 14.31 0.31 -3.45
C LYS A 74 13.79 0.61 -4.87
N ASN A 75 14.21 -0.16 -5.88
CA ASN A 75 13.79 0.06 -7.27
C ASN A 75 12.28 -0.09 -7.46
N LEU A 76 11.61 -0.93 -6.64
CA LEU A 76 10.15 -1.05 -6.65
C LEU A 76 9.42 0.27 -6.32
N LYS A 77 10.11 1.27 -5.80
CA LYS A 77 9.56 2.58 -5.47
C LYS A 77 9.76 3.64 -6.55
N SER A 78 10.39 3.30 -7.68
CA SER A 78 10.56 4.23 -8.81
C SER A 78 9.22 4.76 -9.32
N SER A 79 9.22 5.94 -9.95
CA SER A 79 8.01 6.53 -10.54
C SER A 79 7.40 5.63 -11.61
N LEU A 80 8.24 5.04 -12.48
CA LEU A 80 7.79 4.12 -13.53
C LEU A 80 7.02 2.91 -12.98
N ILE A 81 7.59 2.21 -11.99
CA ILE A 81 6.94 1.04 -11.38
C ILE A 81 5.70 1.47 -10.59
N SER A 82 5.75 2.60 -9.90
CA SER A 82 4.63 3.13 -9.14
C SER A 82 3.44 3.48 -10.05
N GLU A 83 3.69 4.10 -11.19
CA GLU A 83 2.67 4.43 -12.19
C GLU A 83 2.06 3.16 -12.80
N LYS A 84 2.89 2.23 -13.30
CA LYS A 84 2.43 0.95 -13.85
C LYS A 84 1.62 0.15 -12.83
N SER A 85 2.05 0.11 -11.57
CA SER A 85 1.32 -0.57 -10.50
C SER A 85 -0.05 0.03 -10.23
N SER A 86 -0.17 1.36 -10.31
CA SER A 86 -1.45 2.07 -10.16
C SER A 86 -2.40 1.78 -11.33
N GLN A 87 -1.89 1.70 -12.56
CA GLN A 87 -2.66 1.30 -13.73
C GLN A 87 -3.14 -0.15 -13.62
N ILE A 88 -2.26 -1.10 -13.29
CA ILE A 88 -2.57 -2.52 -13.06
C ILE A 88 -3.67 -2.68 -12.00
N ALA A 89 -3.63 -1.87 -10.94
CA ALA A 89 -4.60 -1.93 -9.86
C ALA A 89 -6.02 -1.49 -10.27
N THR A 90 -6.25 -0.99 -11.48
CA THR A 90 -7.61 -0.72 -12.01
C THR A 90 -8.29 -1.96 -12.59
N ASP A 91 -7.53 -2.99 -12.98
CA ASP A 91 -8.07 -4.23 -13.54
C ASP A 91 -8.65 -5.11 -12.41
N LYS A 92 -9.97 -5.37 -12.47
CA LYS A 92 -10.70 -6.16 -11.48
C LYS A 92 -10.22 -7.62 -11.37
N ASN A 93 -9.79 -8.23 -12.48
CA ASN A 93 -9.35 -9.63 -12.50
C ASN A 93 -7.99 -9.76 -11.83
N ILE A 94 -7.07 -8.84 -12.13
CA ILE A 94 -5.74 -8.79 -11.48
C ILE A 94 -5.91 -8.52 -9.98
N ARG A 95 -6.80 -7.58 -9.62
CA ARG A 95 -7.09 -7.30 -8.20
C ARG A 95 -7.57 -8.54 -7.46
N LYS A 96 -8.54 -9.28 -8.03
CA LYS A 96 -9.06 -10.51 -7.42
C LYS A 96 -7.95 -11.52 -7.13
N ILE A 97 -7.04 -11.72 -8.07
CA ILE A 97 -5.88 -12.61 -7.91
C ILE A 97 -4.95 -12.11 -6.81
N LEU A 98 -4.58 -10.82 -6.84
CA LEU A 98 -3.65 -10.27 -5.87
C LEU A 98 -4.25 -10.14 -4.46
N ILE A 99 -5.55 -9.89 -4.31
CA ILE A 99 -6.24 -9.90 -3.01
C ILE A 99 -6.14 -11.29 -2.38
N GLU A 100 -6.38 -12.34 -3.16
CA GLU A 100 -6.25 -13.71 -2.64
C GLU A 100 -4.81 -14.03 -2.24
N LEU A 101 -3.84 -13.63 -3.04
CA LEU A 101 -2.42 -13.78 -2.72
C LEU A 101 -2.03 -13.00 -1.44
N GLN A 102 -2.57 -11.80 -1.24
CA GLN A 102 -2.38 -11.00 -0.03
C GLN A 102 -2.94 -11.71 1.20
N ARG A 103 -4.17 -12.26 1.11
CA ARG A 103 -4.78 -13.03 2.19
C ARG A 103 -3.97 -14.28 2.56
N GLN A 104 -3.50 -15.01 1.57
CA GLN A 104 -2.63 -16.17 1.77
C GLN A 104 -1.32 -15.77 2.46
N TYR A 105 -0.69 -14.69 1.99
CA TYR A 105 0.53 -14.15 2.57
C TYR A 105 0.34 -13.78 4.05
N VAL A 106 -0.69 -13.01 4.36
CA VAL A 106 -1.01 -12.61 5.75
C VAL A 106 -1.29 -13.84 6.62
N LYS A 107 -2.09 -14.80 6.14
CA LYS A 107 -2.41 -16.04 6.87
C LYS A 107 -1.17 -16.83 7.26
N GLN A 108 -0.19 -16.94 6.36
CA GLN A 108 1.08 -17.64 6.64
C GLN A 108 1.89 -16.96 7.76
N HIS A 109 1.89 -15.61 7.81
CA HIS A 109 2.72 -14.85 8.75
C HIS A 109 2.05 -14.60 10.11
N ILE A 110 0.71 -14.57 10.18
CA ILE A 110 -0.02 -14.40 11.45
C ILE A 110 0.25 -15.57 12.41
N ILE A 111 0.47 -16.79 11.91
CA ILE A 111 0.70 -17.98 12.73
C ILE A 111 1.92 -17.80 13.65
N SER A 112 2.94 -17.11 13.17
CA SER A 112 4.21 -16.89 13.91
C SER A 112 4.30 -15.56 14.68
N HIS A 113 3.37 -14.61 14.42
CA HIS A 113 3.50 -13.23 14.90
C HIS A 113 2.31 -12.70 15.72
N ASN A 114 1.33 -13.53 16.06
CA ASN A 114 0.12 -13.14 16.83
C ASN A 114 -0.71 -11.99 16.23
N GLY A 115 -0.42 -11.57 15.01
CA GLY A 115 -1.16 -10.52 14.34
C GLY A 115 -0.41 -9.89 13.16
N ALA A 116 -1.10 -8.96 12.48
CA ALA A 116 -0.52 -8.21 11.39
C ALA A 116 -1.09 -6.79 11.29
N VAL A 117 -0.25 -5.86 10.89
CA VAL A 117 -0.64 -4.53 10.37
C VAL A 117 -0.52 -4.58 8.85
N ILE A 118 -1.60 -4.28 8.16
CA ILE A 118 -1.67 -4.33 6.71
C ILE A 118 -2.00 -2.94 6.19
N ASP A 119 -1.16 -2.38 5.32
CA ASP A 119 -1.43 -1.10 4.70
C ASP A 119 -1.71 -1.19 3.20
N GLY A 120 -2.64 -0.34 2.74
CA GLY A 120 -3.08 -0.33 1.35
C GLY A 120 -4.05 0.78 0.98
N ARG A 121 -5.12 0.43 0.24
CA ARG A 121 -6.15 1.35 -0.24
C ARG A 121 -7.57 0.91 0.10
N ASP A 122 -7.75 -0.37 0.25
CA ASP A 122 -9.05 -1.04 0.44
C ASP A 122 -8.94 -2.23 1.40
N ILE A 123 -8.00 -2.13 2.33
CA ILE A 123 -7.73 -3.20 3.29
C ILE A 123 -8.94 -3.42 4.19
N GLY A 124 -9.42 -2.35 4.84
CA GLY A 124 -10.56 -2.42 5.75
C GLY A 124 -11.92 -2.51 5.07
N SER A 125 -11.98 -2.33 3.72
CA SER A 125 -13.24 -2.43 2.98
C SER A 125 -13.39 -3.71 2.17
N VAL A 126 -12.29 -4.31 1.70
CA VAL A 126 -12.30 -5.45 0.78
C VAL A 126 -11.37 -6.59 1.21
N VAL A 127 -10.11 -6.29 1.51
CA VAL A 127 -9.11 -7.34 1.77
C VAL A 127 -9.35 -8.02 3.12
N PHE A 128 -9.53 -7.22 4.18
CA PHE A 128 -9.82 -7.66 5.55
C PHE A 128 -10.96 -6.81 6.15
N PRO A 129 -12.22 -7.01 5.68
CA PRO A 129 -13.36 -6.24 6.17
C PRO A 129 -13.66 -6.46 7.66
N ASP A 130 -13.20 -7.58 8.23
CA ASP A 130 -13.35 -7.93 9.64
C ASP A 130 -12.09 -7.60 10.48
N ALA A 131 -11.21 -6.69 9.98
CA ALA A 131 -10.04 -6.25 10.75
C ALA A 131 -10.46 -5.67 12.11
N ASN A 132 -9.70 -6.02 13.17
CA ASN A 132 -10.00 -5.57 14.55
C ASN A 132 -9.93 -4.04 14.69
N PHE A 133 -9.01 -3.41 13.97
CA PHE A 133 -8.87 -1.96 13.92
C PHE A 133 -8.69 -1.50 12.48
N LYS A 134 -9.36 -0.41 12.14
CA LYS A 134 -9.28 0.20 10.82
C LYS A 134 -8.92 1.67 10.96
N PHE A 135 -7.87 2.08 10.26
CA PHE A 135 -7.42 3.46 10.19
C PHE A 135 -7.48 3.96 8.75
N TYR A 136 -7.85 5.22 8.59
CA TYR A 136 -7.81 5.91 7.31
C TYR A 136 -6.97 7.16 7.44
N LEU A 137 -5.82 7.18 6.72
CA LEU A 137 -4.87 8.27 6.74
C LEU A 137 -5.00 9.15 5.50
N ASP A 138 -5.00 10.46 5.72
CA ASP A 138 -4.97 11.43 4.64
C ASP A 138 -4.12 12.65 5.03
N ALA A 139 -3.74 13.45 4.05
CA ALA A 139 -3.11 14.75 4.19
C ALA A 139 -3.33 15.57 2.92
N ASP A 140 -3.14 16.88 3.02
CA ASP A 140 -3.16 17.77 1.86
C ASP A 140 -2.23 17.25 0.75
N ILE A 141 -2.68 17.37 -0.51
CA ILE A 141 -1.95 16.81 -1.67
C ILE A 141 -0.55 17.42 -1.83
N LYS A 142 -0.37 18.71 -1.49
CA LYS A 142 0.94 19.37 -1.59
C LYS A 142 1.92 18.80 -0.57
N ILE A 143 1.46 18.59 0.69
CA ILE A 143 2.26 17.96 1.74
C ILE A 143 2.66 16.53 1.34
N ARG A 144 1.74 15.78 0.74
CA ARG A 144 2.03 14.42 0.26
C ARG A 144 3.02 14.42 -0.91
N ALA A 145 2.92 15.40 -1.81
CA ALA A 145 3.86 15.56 -2.91
C ALA A 145 5.26 15.94 -2.40
N GLU A 146 5.37 16.82 -1.43
CA GLU A 146 6.64 17.17 -0.79
C GLU A 146 7.29 15.93 -0.15
N ARG A 147 6.54 15.17 0.66
CA ARG A 147 7.03 13.93 1.29
C ARG A 147 7.51 12.92 0.25
N ARG A 148 6.76 12.74 -0.83
CA ARG A 148 7.12 11.81 -1.90
C ARG A 148 8.35 12.27 -2.68
N THR A 149 8.46 13.57 -2.95
CA THR A 149 9.64 14.16 -3.59
C THR A 149 10.89 13.90 -2.74
N GLN A 150 10.82 14.16 -1.44
CA GLN A 150 11.92 13.89 -0.52
C GLN A 150 12.27 12.39 -0.45
N GLU A 151 11.27 11.50 -0.38
CA GLU A 151 11.50 10.05 -0.42
C GLU A 151 12.26 9.64 -1.68
N LEU A 152 11.87 10.14 -2.86
CA LEU A 152 12.52 9.82 -4.13
C LEU A 152 13.95 10.36 -4.20
N ILE A 153 14.19 11.58 -3.71
CA ILE A 153 15.53 12.16 -3.63
C ILE A 153 16.44 11.31 -2.73
N HIS A 154 15.95 10.88 -1.54
CA HIS A 154 16.71 10.00 -0.66
C HIS A 154 17.02 8.62 -1.26
N LEU A 155 16.23 8.20 -2.24
CA LEU A 155 16.47 6.99 -3.03
C LEU A 155 17.39 7.24 -4.23
N ASN A 156 17.98 8.45 -4.34
CA ASN A 156 18.85 8.91 -5.42
C ASN A 156 18.16 9.03 -6.80
N TYR A 157 16.83 9.22 -6.83
CA TYR A 157 16.14 9.57 -8.08
C TYR A 157 16.18 11.08 -8.32
N LYS A 158 16.41 11.45 -9.58
CA LYS A 158 16.22 12.85 -10.03
C LYS A 158 14.74 13.04 -10.33
N VAL A 159 14.08 13.93 -9.59
CA VAL A 159 12.63 14.17 -9.71
C VAL A 159 12.32 15.65 -9.65
N ILE A 160 11.25 16.04 -10.33
CA ILE A 160 10.68 17.38 -10.30
C ILE A 160 9.42 17.36 -9.46
N TYR A 161 9.26 18.26 -8.50
CA TYR A 161 8.11 18.32 -7.61
C TYR A 161 6.76 18.35 -8.35
N LEU A 162 6.67 19.14 -9.43
CA LEU A 162 5.42 19.26 -10.20
C LEU A 162 5.03 17.94 -10.87
N ASP A 163 5.98 17.15 -11.32
CA ASP A 163 5.73 15.83 -11.90
C ASP A 163 5.23 14.88 -10.81
N VAL A 164 5.86 14.87 -9.63
CA VAL A 164 5.44 14.07 -8.49
C VAL A 164 4.02 14.46 -8.03
N LEU A 165 3.70 15.75 -8.00
CA LEU A 165 2.37 16.25 -7.65
C LEU A 165 1.32 15.77 -8.66
N SER A 166 1.60 15.90 -9.96
CA SER A 166 0.71 15.44 -11.04
C SER A 166 0.46 13.93 -10.97
N ASP A 167 1.52 13.15 -10.75
CA ASP A 167 1.43 11.69 -10.58
C ASP A 167 0.55 11.30 -9.39
N LEU A 168 0.69 11.99 -8.26
CA LEU A 168 -0.12 11.72 -7.07
C LEU A 168 -1.60 12.09 -7.29
N ILE A 169 -1.91 13.20 -7.96
CA ILE A 169 -3.28 13.58 -8.31
C ILE A 169 -3.91 12.50 -9.19
N SER A 170 -3.23 12.12 -10.27
CA SER A 170 -3.69 11.10 -11.21
C SER A 170 -3.90 9.75 -10.53
N ARG A 171 -3.01 9.39 -9.60
CA ARG A 171 -3.10 8.16 -8.82
C ARG A 171 -4.28 8.18 -7.86
N ASP A 172 -4.47 9.25 -7.11
CA ASP A 172 -5.59 9.38 -6.18
C ASP A 172 -6.93 9.33 -6.92
N GLU A 173 -7.03 9.91 -8.11
CA GLU A 173 -8.22 9.80 -8.94
C GLU A 173 -8.48 8.35 -9.36
N ARG A 174 -7.45 7.62 -9.85
CA ARG A 174 -7.59 6.21 -10.18
C ARG A 174 -8.01 5.39 -8.97
N ASP A 175 -7.37 5.61 -7.81
CA ASP A 175 -7.67 4.88 -6.57
C ASP A 175 -9.11 5.13 -6.10
N LYS A 176 -9.66 6.35 -6.26
CA LYS A 176 -11.04 6.71 -5.88
C LYS A 176 -12.09 6.22 -6.89
N LYS A 177 -11.76 6.26 -8.19
CA LYS A 177 -12.72 5.94 -9.29
C LYS A 177 -12.78 4.45 -9.64
N ARG A 178 -11.97 3.57 -9.04
CA ARG A 178 -12.01 2.13 -9.29
C ARG A 178 -13.41 1.57 -9.04
N ALA A 179 -13.89 0.71 -9.93
CA ALA A 179 -15.19 0.05 -9.80
C ALA A 179 -15.24 -0.87 -8.56
N GLU A 180 -14.14 -1.58 -8.28
CA GLU A 180 -14.00 -2.47 -7.13
C GLU A 180 -12.79 -2.05 -6.27
N GLY A 181 -12.96 -2.05 -4.95
CA GLY A 181 -11.89 -1.67 -4.01
C GLY A 181 -11.48 -0.21 -4.16
N SER A 182 -12.43 0.69 -4.41
CA SER A 182 -12.18 2.12 -4.43
C SER A 182 -11.66 2.61 -3.08
N LEU A 183 -10.72 3.55 -3.11
CA LEU A 183 -10.23 4.19 -1.91
C LEU A 183 -11.34 5.01 -1.25
N LYS A 184 -11.80 4.54 -0.10
CA LYS A 184 -12.83 5.22 0.71
C LYS A 184 -12.61 4.95 2.19
N LYS A 185 -12.94 5.92 3.03
CA LYS A 185 -13.01 5.72 4.46
C LYS A 185 -14.26 4.92 4.80
N VAL A 186 -14.13 3.73 5.35
CA VAL A 186 -15.27 2.95 5.88
C VAL A 186 -15.78 3.57 7.18
N LYS A 187 -17.04 3.27 7.54
CA LYS A 187 -17.71 3.94 8.68
C LYS A 187 -16.98 3.71 10.01
N ASP A 188 -16.47 2.52 10.21
CA ASP A 188 -15.76 2.06 11.41
C ASP A 188 -14.25 2.36 11.38
N ALA A 189 -13.75 3.09 10.36
CA ALA A 189 -12.35 3.49 10.33
C ALA A 189 -12.11 4.82 11.07
N TYR A 190 -11.09 4.80 11.92
CA TYR A 190 -10.57 6.00 12.59
C TYR A 190 -9.80 6.87 11.59
N TYR A 191 -10.26 8.10 11.42
CA TYR A 191 -9.60 9.07 10.55
C TYR A 191 -8.41 9.73 11.26
N ILE A 192 -7.28 9.77 10.58
CA ILE A 192 -6.09 10.49 11.03
C ILE A 192 -5.61 11.40 9.91
N ASP A 193 -5.78 12.72 10.10
CA ASP A 193 -5.07 13.71 9.29
C ASP A 193 -3.61 13.72 9.74
N THR A 194 -2.72 13.43 8.80
CA THR A 194 -1.28 13.36 9.02
C THR A 194 -0.55 14.62 8.53
N GLY A 195 -1.24 15.62 8.05
CA GLY A 195 -0.71 16.85 7.44
C GLY A 195 0.58 17.34 8.09
N ASN A 196 0.49 18.34 8.96
CA ASN A 196 1.65 18.88 9.71
C ASN A 196 1.87 18.14 11.05
N LYS A 197 1.78 16.80 11.03
CA LYS A 197 1.96 15.96 12.23
C LYS A 197 3.22 15.11 12.11
N SER A 198 3.94 14.95 13.24
CA SER A 198 5.07 14.03 13.30
C SER A 198 4.59 12.57 13.27
N GLU A 199 5.46 11.66 12.83
CA GLU A 199 5.18 10.21 12.85
C GLU A 199 4.87 9.72 14.27
N GLU A 200 5.56 10.26 15.28
CA GLU A 200 5.32 9.95 16.69
C GLU A 200 3.91 10.35 17.14
N PHE A 201 3.43 11.54 16.74
CA PHE A 201 2.08 11.97 17.05
C PHE A 201 1.03 11.03 16.43
N VAL A 202 1.22 10.66 15.16
CA VAL A 202 0.32 9.76 14.43
C VAL A 202 0.30 8.37 15.10
N LEU A 203 1.48 7.86 15.48
CA LEU A 203 1.61 6.59 16.19
C LEU A 203 0.91 6.62 17.55
N LYS A 204 1.15 7.65 18.38
CA LYS A 204 0.49 7.80 19.68
C LYS A 204 -1.03 7.86 19.55
N LYS A 205 -1.54 8.56 18.52
CA LYS A 205 -2.97 8.63 18.24
C LYS A 205 -3.56 7.26 17.90
N ALA A 206 -2.89 6.48 17.05
CA ALA A 206 -3.32 5.13 16.70
C ALA A 206 -3.26 4.17 17.89
N LEU A 207 -2.17 4.20 18.68
CA LEU A 207 -2.03 3.37 19.88
C LEU A 207 -3.09 3.69 20.95
N LYS A 208 -3.50 4.96 21.10
CA LYS A 208 -4.59 5.33 22.00
C LYS A 208 -5.90 4.64 21.63
N VAL A 209 -6.21 4.55 20.34
CA VAL A 209 -7.39 3.81 19.86
C VAL A 209 -7.28 2.32 20.18
N ILE A 210 -6.12 1.70 19.89
CA ILE A 210 -5.93 0.25 20.08
C ILE A 210 -5.98 -0.14 21.57
N LYS A 211 -5.49 0.70 22.48
CA LYS A 211 -5.46 0.43 23.92
C LYS A 211 -6.80 0.63 24.62
N GLN A 212 -7.80 1.20 23.96
CA GLN A 212 -9.15 1.39 24.52
C GLN A 212 -10.02 0.12 24.44
N PHE A 213 -9.52 -0.92 23.81
CA PHE A 213 -10.14 -2.23 23.62
C PHE A 213 -9.24 -3.36 24.13
#